data_4ab9cbd3b3b216e21a37af66646cafd7
#
_entry.id   4ab9cbd3b3b216e21a37af66646cafd7
#
_cell.length_a   1.000
_cell.length_b   1.000
_cell.length_c   1.000
_cell.angle_alpha   90.00
_cell.angle_beta   90.00
_cell.angle_gamma   90.00
#
_symmetry.space_group_name_H-M   'P 1'
#
loop_
_entity.id
_entity.type
_entity.pdbx_description
1 polymer ?
#
loop_
_entity_poly.entity_id
_entity_poly.type
_entity_poly.pdbx_seq_one_letter_code
_entity_poly.pdbx_strand_id
1 'polypeptide(L)'
;MTSAGLLMFRKKRDALEVLLVHPGGPYFRNKDDGFWTIPKGEMDEGEDPISRARIEFEEELCVAAPAGKLIELGWVKQKGGKKVHAWALEGDLQDDFKLSSNTFEIEWPPRSGKLERFPEIDRAAFFPIDSARTKMNSAQNVFLDRLINALLAS
;
A
#
# COMPACT_ATOMS: atom_id res chain seq x y z
N MET A 1 -14.23 9.68 3.98
CA MET A 1 -12.84 9.54 4.39
C MET A 1 -11.96 9.35 3.19
N THR A 2 -10.83 10.03 3.17
CA THR A 2 -9.89 9.99 2.07
C THR A 2 -8.53 9.55 2.55
N SER A 3 -7.93 8.60 1.85
CA SER A 3 -6.56 8.16 2.08
C SER A 3 -5.67 8.59 0.92
N ALA A 4 -4.38 8.74 1.19
CA ALA A 4 -3.37 8.98 0.18
C ALA A 4 -2.32 7.87 0.23
N GLY A 5 -1.85 7.43 -0.92
CA GLY A 5 -0.89 6.33 -0.99
C GLY A 5 0.09 6.42 -2.13
N LEU A 6 1.14 5.61 -2.02
CA LEU A 6 2.17 5.48 -3.04
C LEU A 6 2.19 4.06 -3.58
N LEU A 7 2.17 3.95 -4.90
CA LEU A 7 2.39 2.68 -5.59
C LEU A 7 3.81 2.69 -6.13
N MET A 8 4.72 2.04 -5.41
CA MET A 8 6.10 1.89 -5.89
C MET A 8 6.13 0.80 -6.95
N PHE A 9 6.82 1.08 -8.07
CA PHE A 9 6.97 0.11 -9.14
C PHE A 9 8.43 0.00 -9.54
N ARG A 10 8.77 -1.14 -10.10
CA ARG A 10 10.10 -1.40 -10.66
C ARG A 10 9.98 -2.27 -11.90
N LYS A 11 11.00 -2.22 -12.74
CA LYS A 11 11.13 -3.15 -13.85
C LYS A 11 12.22 -4.15 -13.49
N LYS A 12 11.90 -5.44 -13.56
CA LYS A 12 12.85 -6.50 -13.28
C LYS A 12 12.74 -7.54 -14.38
N ARG A 13 13.84 -7.77 -15.12
CA ARG A 13 13.86 -8.68 -16.26
C ARG A 13 12.76 -8.35 -17.26
N ASP A 14 12.59 -7.07 -17.58
CA ASP A 14 11.57 -6.53 -18.49
C ASP A 14 10.13 -6.70 -18.00
N ALA A 15 9.92 -7.18 -16.79
CA ALA A 15 8.60 -7.26 -16.17
C ALA A 15 8.36 -6.10 -15.21
N LEU A 16 7.17 -5.52 -15.31
CA LEU A 16 6.73 -4.49 -14.38
C LEU A 16 6.22 -5.15 -13.10
N GLU A 17 6.76 -4.71 -11.97
CA GLU A 17 6.36 -5.18 -10.64
C GLU A 17 5.94 -4.01 -9.77
N VAL A 18 4.97 -4.25 -8.89
CA VAL A 18 4.49 -3.23 -7.96
C VAL A 18 4.60 -3.74 -6.53
N LEU A 19 4.88 -2.81 -5.62
CA LEU A 19 5.00 -3.12 -4.19
C LEU A 19 3.63 -3.01 -3.53
N LEU A 20 3.22 -4.10 -2.90
CA LEU A 20 1.99 -4.15 -2.12
C LEU A 20 2.31 -4.54 -0.69
N VAL A 21 1.43 -4.14 0.23
CA VAL A 21 1.53 -4.47 1.64
C VAL A 21 0.30 -5.25 2.08
N HIS A 22 0.49 -6.13 3.06
CA HIS A 22 -0.56 -6.96 3.62
C HIS A 22 -0.91 -6.46 5.02
N PRO A 23 -2.21 -6.23 5.32
CA PRO A 23 -2.60 -5.77 6.64
C PRO A 23 -2.29 -6.84 7.70
N GLY A 24 -1.78 -6.37 8.83
CA GLY A 24 -1.46 -7.25 9.96
C GLY A 24 -2.63 -7.43 10.91
N GLY A 25 -2.37 -8.26 11.92
CA GLY A 25 -3.35 -8.53 12.96
C GLY A 25 -4.11 -9.83 12.73
N PRO A 26 -4.83 -10.28 13.77
CA PRO A 26 -5.43 -11.61 13.77
C PRO A 26 -6.58 -11.77 12.78
N TYR A 27 -7.24 -10.66 12.39
CA TYR A 27 -8.37 -10.74 11.44
C TYR A 27 -7.92 -10.96 10.01
N PHE A 28 -6.66 -10.61 9.68
CA PHE A 28 -6.17 -10.63 8.30
C PHE A 28 -5.06 -11.65 8.05
N ARG A 29 -4.45 -12.22 9.10
CA ARG A 29 -3.25 -13.06 8.93
C ARG A 29 -3.45 -14.27 8.00
N ASN A 30 -4.67 -14.78 7.89
CA ASN A 30 -4.98 -15.91 7.01
C ASN A 30 -5.67 -15.47 5.72
N LYS A 31 -5.77 -14.18 5.46
CA LYS A 31 -6.32 -13.63 4.23
C LYS A 31 -5.18 -13.34 3.26
N ASP A 32 -5.43 -13.51 1.99
CA ASP A 32 -4.42 -13.29 0.96
C ASP A 32 -5.04 -12.57 -0.24
N ASP A 33 -5.56 -13.31 -1.23
CA ASP A 33 -6.10 -12.70 -2.44
C ASP A 33 -7.19 -11.67 -2.12
N GLY A 34 -7.05 -10.47 -2.69
CA GLY A 34 -7.99 -9.38 -2.48
C GLY A 34 -7.73 -8.54 -1.23
N PHE A 35 -6.73 -8.88 -0.41
CA PHE A 35 -6.48 -8.20 0.85
C PHE A 35 -5.21 -7.35 0.88
N TRP A 36 -4.37 -7.46 -0.13
CA TRP A 36 -3.19 -6.60 -0.25
C TRP A 36 -3.59 -5.23 -0.78
N THR A 37 -2.86 -4.21 -0.39
CA THR A 37 -3.12 -2.83 -0.80
C THR A 37 -1.83 -2.10 -1.11
N ILE A 38 -1.94 -0.92 -1.72
CA ILE A 38 -0.81 0.00 -1.75
C ILE A 38 -0.59 0.56 -0.34
N PRO A 39 0.64 0.92 0.03
CA PRO A 39 0.88 1.66 1.28
C PRO A 39 0.09 2.96 1.26
N LYS A 40 -0.77 3.17 2.26
CA LYS A 40 -1.67 4.31 2.30
C LYS A 40 -2.15 4.59 3.72
N GLY A 41 -2.61 5.79 3.96
CA GLY A 41 -3.26 6.14 5.21
C GLY A 41 -4.19 7.32 5.06
N GLU A 42 -5.03 7.51 6.06
CA GLU A 42 -6.03 8.55 6.08
C GLU A 42 -5.40 9.93 6.18
N MET A 43 -5.95 10.87 5.41
CA MET A 43 -5.53 12.27 5.46
C MET A 43 -6.37 13.03 6.47
N ASP A 44 -5.73 13.92 7.19
CA ASP A 44 -6.42 14.96 7.95
C ASP A 44 -6.85 16.08 7.01
N GLU A 45 -7.86 16.82 7.41
CA GLU A 45 -8.34 17.95 6.63
C GLU A 45 -7.21 18.98 6.44
N GLY A 46 -7.02 19.42 5.20
CA GLY A 46 -6.00 20.41 4.86
C GLY A 46 -4.60 19.86 4.66
N GLU A 47 -4.39 18.54 4.82
CA GLU A 47 -3.09 17.95 4.55
C GLU A 47 -2.80 17.88 3.05
N ASP A 48 -1.52 18.00 2.70
CA ASP A 48 -1.06 17.72 1.34
C ASP A 48 -1.08 16.22 1.09
N PRO A 49 -1.82 15.74 0.08
CA PRO A 49 -1.93 14.31 -0.17
C PRO A 49 -0.59 13.62 -0.44
N ILE A 50 0.30 14.24 -1.18
CA ILE A 50 1.62 13.65 -1.49
C ILE A 50 2.44 13.50 -0.20
N SER A 51 2.43 14.52 0.66
CA SER A 51 3.13 14.44 1.95
C SER A 51 2.58 13.32 2.80
N ARG A 52 1.26 13.17 2.88
CA ARG A 52 0.64 12.07 3.62
C ARG A 52 1.02 10.72 3.04
N ALA A 53 0.99 10.57 1.73
CA ALA A 53 1.36 9.33 1.07
C ALA A 53 2.81 8.92 1.40
N ARG A 54 3.74 9.88 1.41
CA ARG A 54 5.14 9.61 1.77
C ARG A 54 5.29 9.22 3.23
N ILE A 55 4.57 9.88 4.13
CA ILE A 55 4.57 9.56 5.56
C ILE A 55 4.08 8.13 5.78
N GLU A 56 2.96 7.78 5.16
CA GLU A 56 2.37 6.44 5.30
C GLU A 56 3.29 5.36 4.74
N PHE A 57 3.94 5.62 3.62
CA PHE A 57 4.91 4.68 3.07
C PHE A 57 6.02 4.40 4.08
N GLU A 58 6.59 5.45 4.68
CA GLU A 58 7.67 5.31 5.65
C GLU A 58 7.20 4.62 6.94
N GLU A 59 6.01 4.96 7.42
CA GLU A 59 5.46 4.34 8.64
C GLU A 59 5.17 2.85 8.43
N GLU A 60 4.66 2.46 7.27
CA GLU A 60 4.32 1.08 7.00
C GLU A 60 5.53 0.21 6.66
N LEU A 61 6.54 0.79 6.03
CA LEU A 61 7.70 0.03 5.53
C LEU A 61 8.99 0.30 6.31
N CYS A 62 9.01 1.34 7.15
CA CYS A 62 10.19 1.78 7.92
C CYS A 62 11.38 2.15 7.02
N VAL A 63 11.12 2.56 5.79
CA VAL A 63 12.10 3.16 4.88
C VAL A 63 11.44 4.33 4.18
N ALA A 64 12.20 5.40 3.95
CA ALA A 64 11.66 6.56 3.24
C ALA A 64 11.45 6.22 1.76
N ALA A 65 10.37 6.74 1.19
CA ALA A 65 10.19 6.65 -0.25
C ALA A 65 11.27 7.48 -0.95
N PRO A 66 11.88 6.96 -2.02
CA PRO A 66 12.94 7.70 -2.71
C PRO A 66 12.42 8.99 -3.34
N ALA A 67 13.29 9.94 -3.54
CA ALA A 67 12.99 11.10 -4.37
C ALA A 67 12.86 10.65 -5.82
N GLY A 68 11.95 11.28 -6.56
CA GLY A 68 11.76 10.93 -7.96
C GLY A 68 10.47 11.52 -8.50
N LYS A 69 10.24 11.29 -9.78
CA LYS A 69 9.04 11.77 -10.46
C LYS A 69 7.82 10.99 -9.99
N LEU A 70 6.82 11.71 -9.53
CA LEU A 70 5.54 11.14 -9.16
C LEU A 70 4.60 11.14 -10.36
N ILE A 71 3.92 10.03 -10.56
CA ILE A 71 2.89 9.89 -11.60
C ILE A 71 1.56 9.85 -10.88
N GLU A 72 0.70 10.84 -11.12
CA GLU A 72 -0.61 10.84 -10.49
C GLU A 72 -1.48 9.73 -11.09
N LEU A 73 -2.04 8.86 -10.22
CA LEU A 73 -2.93 7.77 -10.61
C LEU A 73 -4.39 8.09 -10.34
N GLY A 74 -4.67 9.27 -9.74
CA GLY A 74 -6.02 9.69 -9.46
C GLY A 74 -6.66 8.96 -8.30
N TRP A 75 -7.97 8.87 -8.33
CA TRP A 75 -8.78 8.40 -7.23
C TRP A 75 -9.47 7.09 -7.56
N VAL A 76 -9.67 6.28 -6.53
CA VAL A 76 -10.63 5.18 -6.58
C VAL A 76 -11.53 5.25 -5.35
N LYS A 77 -12.73 4.71 -5.48
CA LYS A 77 -13.67 4.61 -4.36
C LYS A 77 -13.76 3.14 -3.95
N GLN A 78 -13.45 2.87 -2.70
CA GLN A 78 -13.54 1.52 -2.16
C GLN A 78 -14.92 1.26 -1.57
N LYS A 79 -15.22 -0.01 -1.34
CA LYS A 79 -16.44 -0.43 -0.65
C LYS A 79 -16.56 0.31 0.67
N GLY A 80 -17.76 0.81 0.98
CA GLY A 80 -17.98 1.61 2.18
C GLY A 80 -17.76 3.11 2.00
N GLY A 81 -17.45 3.56 0.77
CA GLY A 81 -17.33 4.99 0.46
C GLY A 81 -15.96 5.60 0.70
N LYS A 82 -14.98 4.82 1.14
CA LYS A 82 -13.60 5.30 1.31
C LYS A 82 -12.99 5.62 -0.04
N LYS A 83 -12.31 6.76 -0.13
CA LYS A 83 -11.59 7.17 -1.34
C LYS A 83 -10.10 7.03 -1.12
N VAL A 84 -9.38 6.61 -2.15
CA VAL A 84 -7.93 6.53 -2.13
C VAL A 84 -7.38 7.33 -3.31
N HIS A 85 -6.52 8.29 -3.01
CA HIS A 85 -5.77 9.06 -4.00
C HIS A 85 -4.35 8.52 -4.03
N ALA A 86 -3.86 8.13 -5.20
CA ALA A 86 -2.55 7.47 -5.31
C ALA A 86 -1.64 8.12 -6.33
N TRP A 87 -0.34 7.99 -6.07
CA TRP A 87 0.74 8.35 -6.99
C TRP A 87 1.65 7.16 -7.16
N ALA A 88 2.19 7.00 -8.36
CA ALA A 88 3.20 5.98 -8.61
C ALA A 88 4.60 6.60 -8.57
N LEU A 89 5.55 5.81 -8.10
CA LEU A 89 6.95 6.23 -7.96
C LEU A 89 7.83 5.03 -8.29
N GLU A 90 8.77 5.24 -9.22
CA GLU A 90 9.75 4.18 -9.52
C GLU A 90 10.77 4.06 -8.39
N GLY A 91 11.00 2.85 -7.93
CA GLY A 91 11.96 2.60 -6.87
C GLY A 91 12.06 1.12 -6.54
N ASP A 92 12.94 0.80 -5.63
CA ASP A 92 13.17 -0.57 -5.18
C ASP A 92 13.47 -0.57 -3.68
N LEU A 93 13.36 -1.73 -3.07
CA LEU A 93 13.80 -1.96 -1.70
C LEU A 93 15.17 -2.62 -1.74
N GLN A 94 16.01 -2.32 -0.75
CA GLN A 94 17.33 -2.93 -0.68
C GLN A 94 17.21 -4.42 -0.37
N ASP A 95 18.20 -5.21 -0.82
CA ASP A 95 18.18 -6.66 -0.65
C ASP A 95 18.09 -7.09 0.81
N ASP A 96 18.64 -6.29 1.72
CA ASP A 96 18.61 -6.55 3.16
C ASP A 96 17.39 -5.93 3.85
N PHE A 97 16.39 -5.48 3.08
CA PHE A 97 15.19 -4.87 3.64
C PHE A 97 14.48 -5.81 4.61
N LYS A 98 14.15 -5.29 5.78
CA LYS A 98 13.36 -5.99 6.78
C LYS A 98 12.16 -5.13 7.15
N LEU A 99 10.98 -5.70 7.06
CA LEU A 99 9.75 -5.00 7.38
C LEU A 99 9.65 -4.70 8.87
N SER A 100 9.33 -3.45 9.19
CA SER A 100 9.07 -3.01 10.56
C SER A 100 8.05 -1.88 10.52
N SER A 101 6.78 -2.24 10.57
CA SER A 101 5.71 -1.25 10.54
C SER A 101 5.36 -0.74 11.94
N ASN A 102 4.59 0.33 12.01
CA ASN A 102 3.94 0.74 13.24
C ASN A 102 2.99 -0.36 13.71
N THR A 103 2.62 -0.32 14.98
CA THR A 103 1.75 -1.32 15.59
C THR A 103 0.44 -0.70 16.04
N PHE A 104 -0.54 -1.56 16.28
CA PHE A 104 -1.81 -1.17 16.87
C PHE A 104 -2.20 -2.17 17.95
N GLU A 105 -3.06 -1.74 18.88
CA GLU A 105 -3.57 -2.59 19.95
C GLU A 105 -5.04 -2.87 19.72
N ILE A 106 -5.44 -4.12 19.94
CA ILE A 106 -6.85 -4.52 19.96
C ILE A 106 -7.08 -5.53 21.08
N GLU A 107 -8.32 -5.64 21.50
CA GLU A 107 -8.72 -6.70 22.41
C GLU A 107 -8.67 -8.03 21.67
N TRP A 108 -7.83 -8.93 22.16
CA TRP A 108 -7.67 -10.24 21.54
C TRP A 108 -7.30 -11.30 22.60
N PRO A 109 -7.95 -12.47 22.63
CA PRO A 109 -9.14 -12.80 21.81
C PRO A 109 -10.33 -11.87 22.07
N PRO A 110 -11.33 -11.84 21.20
CA PRO A 110 -12.51 -11.01 21.42
C PRO A 110 -13.15 -11.30 22.79
N ARG A 111 -13.54 -10.24 23.50
CA ARG A 111 -14.17 -10.29 24.82
C ARG A 111 -13.30 -10.88 25.94
N SER A 112 -11.98 -10.94 25.70
CA SER A 112 -11.04 -11.46 26.72
C SER A 112 -10.66 -10.44 27.78
N GLY A 113 -10.85 -9.16 27.48
CA GLY A 113 -10.36 -8.06 28.30
C GLY A 113 -8.85 -7.85 28.18
N LYS A 114 -8.19 -8.58 27.32
CA LYS A 114 -6.74 -8.48 27.12
C LYS A 114 -6.43 -7.67 25.85
N LEU A 115 -5.52 -6.71 25.96
CA LEU A 115 -5.02 -5.96 24.83
C LEU A 115 -3.78 -6.65 24.28
N GLU A 116 -3.74 -6.85 22.98
CA GLU A 116 -2.59 -7.40 22.28
C GLU A 116 -2.15 -6.45 21.16
N ARG A 117 -0.84 -6.38 20.95
CA ARG A 117 -0.25 -5.48 19.96
C ARG A 117 0.14 -6.27 18.72
N PHE A 118 -0.24 -5.74 17.56
CA PHE A 118 0.05 -6.35 16.27
C PHE A 118 0.66 -5.32 15.33
N PRO A 119 1.51 -5.74 14.37
CA PRO A 119 1.97 -4.82 13.34
C PRO A 119 0.80 -4.41 12.44
N GLU A 120 0.78 -3.16 12.01
CA GLU A 120 -0.21 -2.70 11.04
C GLU A 120 -0.06 -3.39 9.70
N ILE A 121 1.20 -3.66 9.30
CA ILE A 121 1.56 -4.38 8.09
C ILE A 121 2.44 -5.56 8.48
N ASP A 122 2.07 -6.75 8.09
CA ASP A 122 2.84 -7.95 8.42
C ASP A 122 3.67 -8.49 7.25
N ARG A 123 3.39 -8.07 6.02
CA ARG A 123 4.14 -8.49 4.83
C ARG A 123 4.18 -7.37 3.81
N ALA A 124 5.28 -7.28 3.08
CA ALA A 124 5.42 -6.39 1.94
C ALA A 124 6.17 -7.16 0.85
N ALA A 125 5.72 -7.04 -0.40
CA ALA A 125 6.35 -7.76 -1.50
C ALA A 125 6.07 -7.07 -2.83
N PHE A 126 7.00 -7.23 -3.76
CA PHE A 126 6.77 -6.86 -5.15
C PHE A 126 6.06 -8.00 -5.87
N PHE A 127 5.07 -7.65 -6.67
CA PHE A 127 4.32 -8.60 -7.47
C PHE A 127 4.33 -8.18 -8.94
N PRO A 128 4.52 -9.12 -9.87
CA PRO A 128 4.21 -8.85 -11.27
C PRO A 128 2.74 -8.41 -11.42
N ILE A 129 2.45 -7.66 -12.46
CA ILE A 129 1.11 -7.07 -12.64
C ILE A 129 -0.02 -8.10 -12.54
N ASP A 130 0.13 -9.25 -13.20
CA ASP A 130 -0.93 -10.27 -13.19
C ASP A 130 -1.18 -10.80 -11.77
N SER A 131 -0.11 -11.05 -11.02
CA SER A 131 -0.24 -11.48 -9.63
C SER A 131 -0.82 -10.37 -8.76
N ALA A 132 -0.38 -9.13 -8.98
CA ALA A 132 -0.88 -7.98 -8.23
C ALA A 132 -2.40 -7.82 -8.38
N ARG A 133 -2.94 -8.07 -9.57
CA ARG A 133 -4.38 -7.97 -9.79
C ARG A 133 -5.17 -8.92 -8.90
N THR A 134 -4.65 -10.12 -8.67
CA THR A 134 -5.28 -11.10 -7.80
C THR A 134 -5.09 -10.75 -6.33
N LYS A 135 -3.91 -10.28 -5.97
CA LYS A 135 -3.56 -10.00 -4.57
C LYS A 135 -4.24 -8.77 -4.00
N MET A 136 -4.39 -7.71 -4.81
CA MET A 136 -4.86 -6.44 -4.27
C MET A 136 -6.36 -6.35 -4.10
N ASN A 137 -6.75 -5.48 -3.17
CA ASN A 137 -8.14 -5.03 -3.05
C ASN A 137 -8.65 -4.67 -4.44
N SER A 138 -9.80 -5.24 -4.82
CA SER A 138 -10.31 -5.13 -6.18
C SER A 138 -10.55 -3.68 -6.63
N ALA A 139 -10.96 -2.81 -5.71
CA ALA A 139 -11.18 -1.40 -6.04
C ALA A 139 -9.88 -0.68 -6.44
N GLN A 140 -8.74 -1.16 -5.98
CA GLN A 140 -7.44 -0.56 -6.29
C GLN A 140 -6.85 -1.07 -7.61
N ASN A 141 -7.42 -2.10 -8.22
CA ASN A 141 -6.92 -2.66 -9.48
C ASN A 141 -6.82 -1.63 -10.60
N VAL A 142 -7.69 -0.64 -10.60
CA VAL A 142 -7.67 0.46 -11.57
C VAL A 142 -6.34 1.21 -11.56
N PHE A 143 -5.67 1.28 -10.41
CA PHE A 143 -4.36 1.92 -10.33
C PHE A 143 -3.32 1.22 -11.21
N LEU A 144 -3.41 -0.11 -11.34
CA LEU A 144 -2.50 -0.86 -12.21
C LEU A 144 -2.69 -0.47 -13.68
N ASP A 145 -3.95 -0.35 -14.12
CA ASP A 145 -4.25 0.06 -15.49
C ASP A 145 -3.78 1.48 -15.77
N ARG A 146 -4.01 2.39 -14.81
CA ARG A 146 -3.58 3.77 -14.94
C ARG A 146 -2.05 3.90 -14.96
N LEU A 147 -1.35 3.08 -14.17
CA LEU A 147 0.12 3.05 -14.20
C LEU A 147 0.62 2.58 -15.55
N ILE A 148 0.09 1.47 -16.07
CA ILE A 148 0.48 0.93 -17.36
C ILE A 148 0.26 1.97 -18.45
N ASN A 149 -0.90 2.60 -18.48
CA ASN A 149 -1.22 3.62 -19.47
C ASN A 149 -0.28 4.83 -19.39
N ALA A 150 0.05 5.27 -18.17
CA ALA A 150 0.98 6.38 -17.98
C ALA A 150 2.39 6.05 -18.47
N LEU A 151 2.85 4.83 -18.22
CA LEU A 151 4.18 4.39 -18.67
C LEU A 151 4.26 4.22 -20.18
N LEU A 152 3.17 3.79 -20.82
CA LEU A 152 3.12 3.67 -22.27
C LEU A 152 3.04 5.04 -22.97
N ALA A 153 2.51 6.04 -22.29
CA ALA A 153 2.36 7.39 -22.84
C ALA A 153 3.64 8.24 -22.75
N SER A 154 4.63 7.79 -21.98
CA SER A 154 5.86 8.58 -21.77
C SER A 154 7.00 8.19 -22.70
#